data_3fb5e8ce6d63517d68449bd2a2e71161
#
_entry.id   3fb5e8ce6d63517d68449bd2a2e71161
#
_cell.length_a   1.000
_cell.length_b   1.000
_cell.length_c   1.000
_cell.angle_alpha   90.00
_cell.angle_beta   90.00
_cell.angle_gamma   90.00
#
_symmetry.space_group_name_H-M   'P 1'
#
loop_
_entity.id
_entity.type
_entity.pdbx_description
1 polymer ?
#
loop_
_entity_poly.entity_id
_entity_poly.type
_entity_poly.pdbx_seq_one_letter_code
_entity_poly.pdbx_strand_id
1 'polypeptide(L)'
;TESVWRNVLLKLGYTKDEINEFVAGPGFTAWWLMNNLEGWGGPNPESWYTRQEKLQKKIVKRMREYGIEPVLPGYCGMVPHNAKEKLGLNVADPGFWCSYHRPAFLQPEDERFEEISALYYRELTKLYGKTGFYAIDPFHEGGSTQGVNLDAAGKAIMKAMKKTNPDAVWVAQAWQDNPRTPMIEHLEAGDLLVLDLHSECRPQWG
;
A
#
# COMPACT_ATOMS: atom_id res chain seq x y z
N THR A 1 -4.64 -4.92 -7.81
CA THR A 1 -4.71 -4.49 -6.39
C THR A 1 -6.01 -3.76 -6.09
N GLU A 2 -6.59 -3.07 -7.04
CA GLU A 2 -7.85 -2.31 -6.92
C GLU A 2 -9.00 -3.21 -6.47
N SER A 3 -9.10 -4.43 -7.03
CA SER A 3 -10.07 -5.43 -6.58
C SER A 3 -9.82 -5.88 -5.12
N VAL A 4 -8.57 -5.88 -4.65
CA VAL A 4 -8.24 -6.17 -3.25
C VAL A 4 -8.85 -5.10 -2.35
N TRP A 5 -8.56 -3.82 -2.62
CA TRP A 5 -9.09 -2.71 -1.85
C TRP A 5 -10.61 -2.64 -1.89
N ARG A 6 -11.19 -2.87 -3.05
CA ARG A 6 -12.65 -2.94 -3.18
C ARG A 6 -13.25 -4.02 -2.26
N ASN A 7 -12.67 -5.22 -2.26
CA ASN A 7 -13.13 -6.30 -1.40
C ASN A 7 -12.95 -5.99 0.09
N VAL A 8 -11.83 -5.36 0.45
CA VAL A 8 -11.55 -4.91 1.83
C VAL A 8 -12.59 -3.89 2.27
N LEU A 9 -12.79 -2.83 1.49
CA LEU A 9 -13.69 -1.73 1.84
C LEU A 9 -15.16 -2.17 1.91
N LEU A 10 -15.62 -3.04 1.00
CA LEU A 10 -16.95 -3.64 1.09
C LEU A 10 -17.16 -4.38 2.42
N LYS A 11 -16.14 -5.11 2.89
CA LYS A 11 -16.20 -5.84 4.17
C LYS A 11 -16.13 -4.91 5.39
N LEU A 12 -15.55 -3.73 5.23
CA LEU A 12 -15.53 -2.68 6.25
C LEU A 12 -16.81 -1.82 6.24
N GLY A 13 -17.77 -2.09 5.34
CA GLY A 13 -19.05 -1.41 5.29
C GLY A 13 -19.09 -0.17 4.39
N TYR A 14 -18.11 0.01 3.51
CA TYR A 14 -18.17 1.06 2.48
C TYR A 14 -19.13 0.66 1.37
N THR A 15 -19.84 1.65 0.84
CA THR A 15 -20.66 1.50 -0.36
C THR A 15 -19.79 1.52 -1.63
N LYS A 16 -20.37 1.13 -2.76
CA LYS A 16 -19.67 1.21 -4.05
C LYS A 16 -19.28 2.62 -4.44
N ASP A 17 -20.13 3.59 -4.12
CA ASP A 17 -19.88 4.99 -4.44
C ASP A 17 -18.72 5.54 -3.60
N GLU A 18 -18.69 5.28 -2.31
CA GLU A 18 -17.55 5.63 -1.44
C GLU A 18 -16.24 4.95 -1.89
N ILE A 19 -16.29 3.71 -2.38
CA ILE A 19 -15.12 3.03 -2.93
C ILE A 19 -14.65 3.70 -4.22
N ASN A 20 -15.57 4.17 -5.05
CA ASN A 20 -15.25 4.93 -6.28
C ASN A 20 -14.63 6.29 -5.98
N GLU A 21 -14.92 6.88 -4.82
CA GLU A 21 -14.27 8.11 -4.34
C GLU A 21 -12.84 7.86 -3.83
N PHE A 22 -12.51 6.63 -3.48
CA PHE A 22 -11.19 6.24 -2.98
C PHE A 22 -10.27 5.70 -4.09
N VAL A 23 -10.76 4.78 -4.92
CA VAL A 23 -9.93 4.13 -5.95
C VAL A 23 -9.75 5.05 -7.15
N ALA A 24 -8.50 5.36 -7.47
CA ALA A 24 -8.18 6.19 -8.61
C ALA A 24 -8.51 5.51 -9.95
N GLY A 25 -8.78 6.33 -10.96
CA GLY A 25 -8.97 5.90 -12.34
C GLY A 25 -7.70 5.31 -12.97
N PRO A 26 -7.81 4.68 -14.17
CA PRO A 26 -6.75 3.87 -14.77
C PRO A 26 -5.44 4.63 -15.00
N GLY A 27 -5.52 5.92 -15.32
CA GLY A 27 -4.34 6.77 -15.56
C GLY A 27 -3.56 7.15 -14.28
N PHE A 28 -4.14 6.92 -13.11
CA PHE A 28 -3.60 7.40 -11.82
C PHE A 28 -3.39 6.29 -10.79
N THR A 29 -3.62 5.05 -11.17
CA THR A 29 -3.49 3.88 -10.28
C THR A 29 -2.10 3.76 -9.64
N ALA A 30 -1.02 4.10 -10.37
CA ALA A 30 0.34 4.04 -9.85
C ALA A 30 0.53 5.00 -8.66
N TRP A 31 0.10 6.25 -8.80
CA TRP A 31 0.19 7.25 -7.74
C TRP A 31 -0.75 6.95 -6.56
N TRP A 32 -1.92 6.39 -6.82
CA TRP A 32 -2.80 5.89 -5.78
C TRP A 32 -2.17 4.76 -4.96
N LEU A 33 -1.49 3.81 -5.62
CA LEU A 33 -0.77 2.71 -4.94
C LEU A 33 0.43 3.20 -4.12
N MET A 34 1.00 4.36 -4.47
CA MET A 34 2.04 5.05 -3.69
C MET A 34 1.47 6.00 -2.62
N ASN A 35 0.16 5.95 -2.34
CA ASN A 35 -0.55 6.80 -1.37
C ASN A 35 -0.50 8.31 -1.69
N ASN A 36 -0.32 8.69 -2.94
CA ASN A 36 -0.17 10.10 -3.31
C ASN A 36 -1.51 10.80 -3.52
N LEU A 37 -2.54 10.09 -3.97
CA LEU A 37 -3.87 10.65 -4.21
C LEU A 37 -4.94 9.57 -4.06
N GLU A 38 -6.20 10.00 -3.89
CA GLU A 38 -7.37 9.13 -3.98
C GLU A 38 -8.41 9.67 -4.96
N GLY A 39 -9.24 8.77 -5.50
CA GLY A 39 -10.47 9.05 -6.25
C GLY A 39 -10.31 9.69 -7.61
N TRP A 40 -9.15 10.20 -8.00
CA TRP A 40 -9.01 11.00 -9.22
C TRP A 40 -9.10 10.16 -10.50
N GLY A 41 -9.80 10.68 -11.52
CA GLY A 41 -9.94 10.02 -12.82
C GLY A 41 -10.93 8.85 -12.83
N GLY A 42 -11.64 8.62 -11.74
CA GLY A 42 -12.72 7.64 -11.63
C GLY A 42 -14.10 8.20 -12.00
N PRO A 43 -15.18 7.44 -11.74
CA PRO A 43 -15.20 6.07 -11.24
C PRO A 43 -14.83 5.02 -12.29
N ASN A 44 -14.28 3.89 -11.82
CA ASN A 44 -14.00 2.76 -12.69
C ASN A 44 -15.26 1.89 -12.88
N PRO A 45 -15.63 1.49 -14.10
CA PRO A 45 -16.76 0.58 -14.30
C PRO A 45 -16.44 -0.84 -13.80
N GLU A 46 -17.46 -1.58 -13.38
CA GLU A 46 -17.34 -2.96 -12.88
C GLU A 46 -16.54 -3.88 -13.82
N SER A 47 -16.76 -3.72 -15.13
CA SER A 47 -16.03 -4.48 -16.14
C SER A 47 -14.53 -4.22 -16.15
N TRP A 48 -14.10 -3.03 -15.71
CA TRP A 48 -12.69 -2.68 -15.59
C TRP A 48 -12.03 -3.49 -14.46
N TYR A 49 -12.63 -3.51 -13.25
CA TYR A 49 -12.11 -4.32 -12.14
C TYR A 49 -11.96 -5.79 -12.53
N THR A 50 -12.99 -6.36 -13.16
CA THR A 50 -12.98 -7.76 -13.60
C THR A 50 -11.86 -8.04 -14.63
N ARG A 51 -11.64 -7.11 -15.58
CA ARG A 51 -10.59 -7.27 -16.60
C ARG A 51 -9.20 -7.14 -15.99
N GLN A 52 -8.97 -6.14 -15.11
CA GLN A 52 -7.68 -5.93 -14.45
C GLN A 52 -7.32 -7.11 -13.55
N GLU A 53 -8.25 -7.64 -12.79
CA GLU A 53 -8.03 -8.82 -11.97
C GLU A 53 -7.64 -10.05 -12.80
N LYS A 54 -8.36 -10.30 -13.91
CA LYS A 54 -8.04 -11.40 -14.82
C LYS A 54 -6.66 -11.23 -15.47
N LEU A 55 -6.33 -10.00 -15.86
CA LEU A 55 -5.02 -9.69 -16.46
C LEU A 55 -3.90 -9.91 -15.43
N GLN A 56 -4.05 -9.35 -14.23
CA GLN A 56 -3.04 -9.48 -13.17
C GLN A 56 -2.80 -10.94 -12.78
N LYS A 57 -3.87 -11.76 -12.67
CA LYS A 57 -3.74 -13.21 -12.43
C LYS A 57 -2.90 -13.91 -13.52
N LYS A 58 -3.11 -13.55 -14.78
CA LYS A 58 -2.32 -14.08 -15.91
C LYS A 58 -0.86 -13.64 -15.83
N ILE A 59 -0.60 -12.37 -15.50
CA ILE A 59 0.75 -11.82 -15.35
C ILE A 59 1.49 -12.56 -14.23
N VAL A 60 0.91 -12.63 -13.03
CA VAL A 60 1.52 -13.30 -11.88
C VAL A 60 1.81 -14.77 -12.17
N LYS A 61 0.85 -15.48 -12.80
CA LYS A 61 1.06 -16.86 -13.23
C LYS A 61 2.25 -16.97 -14.19
N ARG A 62 2.31 -16.10 -15.19
CA ARG A 62 3.37 -16.13 -16.22
C ARG A 62 4.74 -15.79 -15.65
N MET A 63 4.82 -14.82 -14.73
CA MET A 63 6.06 -14.51 -14.02
C MET A 63 6.60 -15.75 -13.30
N ARG A 64 5.75 -16.45 -12.53
CA ARG A 64 6.15 -17.66 -11.81
C ARG A 64 6.58 -18.80 -12.73
N GLU A 65 5.93 -18.98 -13.88
CA GLU A 65 6.35 -19.96 -14.90
C GLU A 65 7.77 -19.70 -15.43
N TYR A 66 8.22 -18.43 -15.40
CA TYR A 66 9.59 -18.04 -15.77
C TYR A 66 10.56 -17.99 -14.57
N GLY A 67 10.15 -18.42 -13.38
CA GLY A 67 10.96 -18.32 -12.17
C GLY A 67 11.13 -16.90 -11.65
N ILE A 68 10.26 -15.95 -12.07
CA ILE A 68 10.25 -14.58 -11.61
C ILE A 68 9.28 -14.46 -10.44
N GLU A 69 9.79 -14.05 -9.28
CA GLU A 69 8.93 -13.80 -8.12
C GLU A 69 8.26 -12.42 -8.24
N PRO A 70 6.92 -12.33 -8.17
CA PRO A 70 6.23 -11.06 -8.29
C PRO A 70 6.38 -10.23 -7.01
N VAL A 71 6.66 -8.94 -7.14
CA VAL A 71 6.49 -7.96 -6.07
C VAL A 71 5.03 -7.49 -6.10
N LEU A 72 4.29 -7.73 -5.03
CA LEU A 72 2.89 -7.30 -4.90
C LEU A 72 2.80 -6.11 -3.93
N PRO A 73 1.86 -5.17 -4.12
CA PRO A 73 1.64 -4.11 -3.14
C PRO A 73 1.30 -4.67 -1.76
N GLY A 74 2.04 -4.22 -0.74
CA GLY A 74 1.78 -4.55 0.65
C GLY A 74 0.87 -3.53 1.33
N TYR A 75 0.41 -3.86 2.55
CA TYR A 75 -0.36 -2.92 3.36
C TYR A 75 0.58 -1.97 4.09
N CYS A 76 0.42 -0.68 3.84
CA CYS A 76 1.27 0.37 4.39
C CYS A 76 0.58 1.26 5.44
N GLY A 77 -0.63 0.92 5.87
CA GLY A 77 -1.46 1.79 6.71
C GLY A 77 -2.44 2.67 5.91
N MET A 78 -2.47 2.56 4.59
CA MET A 78 -3.41 3.32 3.75
C MET A 78 -4.85 2.97 4.08
N VAL A 79 -5.69 3.99 4.24
CA VAL A 79 -7.17 3.90 4.34
C VAL A 79 -7.79 5.12 3.65
N PRO A 80 -9.08 5.08 3.25
CA PRO A 80 -9.73 6.27 2.71
C PRO A 80 -9.62 7.46 3.66
N HIS A 81 -9.47 8.67 3.15
CA HIS A 81 -9.29 9.85 3.99
C HIS A 81 -10.46 10.10 4.95
N ASN A 82 -11.67 9.64 4.61
CA ASN A 82 -12.86 9.71 5.47
C ASN A 82 -12.98 8.55 6.49
N ALA A 83 -11.92 7.74 6.66
CA ALA A 83 -11.98 6.55 7.53
C ALA A 83 -12.21 6.88 9.00
N LYS A 84 -11.80 8.07 9.45
CA LYS A 84 -12.10 8.57 10.80
C LYS A 84 -13.60 8.72 11.03
N GLU A 85 -14.28 9.40 10.11
CA GLU A 85 -15.72 9.70 10.20
C GLU A 85 -16.55 8.43 9.97
N LYS A 86 -16.13 7.60 9.02
CA LYS A 86 -16.87 6.40 8.61
C LYS A 86 -16.73 5.24 9.57
N LEU A 87 -15.52 5.00 10.07
CA LEU A 87 -15.17 3.80 10.84
C LEU A 87 -14.72 4.10 12.28
N GLY A 88 -14.56 5.38 12.65
CA GLY A 88 -14.02 5.78 13.95
C GLY A 88 -12.53 5.49 14.12
N LEU A 89 -11.77 5.35 13.05
CA LEU A 89 -10.35 5.02 13.11
C LEU A 89 -9.49 6.20 13.55
N ASN A 90 -8.42 5.89 14.27
CA ASN A 90 -7.38 6.87 14.56
C ASN A 90 -6.43 6.98 13.37
N VAL A 91 -6.54 8.06 12.62
CA VAL A 91 -5.76 8.29 11.40
C VAL A 91 -4.97 9.58 11.45
N ALA A 92 -3.84 9.61 10.75
CA ALA A 92 -3.13 10.83 10.41
C ALA A 92 -3.49 11.25 8.96
N ASP A 93 -3.45 12.56 8.71
CA ASP A 93 -3.64 13.12 7.39
C ASP A 93 -2.27 13.43 6.75
N PRO A 94 -1.85 12.70 5.71
CA PRO A 94 -0.60 12.99 5.00
C PRO A 94 -0.67 14.23 4.09
N GLY A 95 -1.82 14.92 4.03
CA GLY A 95 -2.02 16.15 3.29
C GLY A 95 -2.37 15.93 1.82
N PHE A 96 -1.74 16.72 0.95
CA PHE A 96 -2.06 16.79 -0.47
C PHE A 96 -0.87 16.39 -1.33
N TRP A 97 -1.15 15.88 -2.52
CA TRP A 97 -0.21 15.74 -3.62
C TRP A 97 -0.78 16.45 -4.86
N CYS A 98 -0.08 17.46 -5.37
CA CYS A 98 -0.55 18.25 -6.53
C CYS A 98 -2.02 18.71 -6.40
N SER A 99 -2.42 19.20 -5.23
CA SER A 99 -3.79 19.64 -4.90
C SER A 99 -4.84 18.52 -4.75
N TYR A 100 -4.45 17.25 -4.85
CA TYR A 100 -5.32 16.11 -4.56
C TYR A 100 -5.12 15.61 -3.14
N HIS A 101 -6.21 15.23 -2.47
CA HIS A 101 -6.13 14.58 -1.17
C HIS A 101 -5.37 13.26 -1.26
N ARG A 102 -4.48 13.03 -0.30
CA ARG A 102 -3.88 11.73 -0.08
C ARG A 102 -4.86 10.84 0.68
N PRO A 103 -4.79 9.51 0.52
CA PRO A 103 -5.36 8.59 1.48
C PRO A 103 -4.87 8.90 2.90
N ALA A 104 -5.72 8.70 3.89
CA ALA A 104 -5.30 8.79 5.28
C ALA A 104 -4.37 7.63 5.66
N PHE A 105 -3.56 7.85 6.69
CA PHE A 105 -2.69 6.84 7.27
C PHE A 105 -3.27 6.36 8.60
N LEU A 106 -3.61 5.08 8.69
CA LEU A 106 -4.07 4.44 9.92
C LEU A 106 -2.92 4.39 10.93
N GLN A 107 -3.12 4.98 12.10
CA GLN A 107 -2.10 4.99 13.16
C GLN A 107 -1.77 3.58 13.62
N PRO A 108 -0.48 3.27 13.86
CA PRO A 108 -0.07 1.93 14.29
C PRO A 108 -0.63 1.53 15.67
N GLU A 109 -0.99 2.52 16.47
CA GLU A 109 -1.60 2.33 17.80
C GLU A 109 -3.11 2.06 17.73
N ASP A 110 -3.75 2.23 16.58
CA ASP A 110 -5.16 1.87 16.42
C ASP A 110 -5.33 0.36 16.52
N GLU A 111 -6.21 -0.08 17.40
CA GLU A 111 -6.46 -1.50 17.67
C GLU A 111 -6.91 -2.28 16.42
N ARG A 112 -7.47 -1.58 15.43
CA ARG A 112 -7.92 -2.16 14.14
C ARG A 112 -6.82 -2.23 13.08
N PHE A 113 -5.60 -1.72 13.34
CA PHE A 113 -4.50 -1.81 12.37
C PHE A 113 -4.22 -3.27 11.97
N GLU A 114 -4.16 -4.16 12.98
CA GLU A 114 -3.92 -5.59 12.75
C GLU A 114 -5.09 -6.27 12.02
N GLU A 115 -6.33 -5.91 12.36
CA GLU A 115 -7.53 -6.44 11.68
C GLU A 115 -7.56 -6.07 10.19
N ILE A 116 -7.38 -4.78 9.89
CA ILE A 116 -7.46 -4.26 8.52
C ILE A 116 -6.29 -4.77 7.66
N SER A 117 -5.08 -4.79 8.20
CA SER A 117 -3.93 -5.34 7.50
C SER A 117 -4.09 -6.83 7.20
N ALA A 118 -4.58 -7.62 8.17
CA ALA A 118 -4.86 -9.04 7.96
C ALA A 118 -5.96 -9.27 6.92
N LEU A 119 -6.98 -8.41 6.91
CA LEU A 119 -8.03 -8.45 5.89
C LEU A 119 -7.45 -8.17 4.49
N TYR A 120 -6.61 -7.14 4.37
CA TYR A 120 -5.94 -6.78 3.11
C TYR A 120 -5.11 -7.93 2.57
N TYR A 121 -4.21 -8.49 3.37
CA TYR A 121 -3.35 -9.59 2.94
C TYR A 121 -4.13 -10.87 2.62
N ARG A 122 -5.22 -11.14 3.33
CA ARG A 122 -6.12 -12.26 3.01
C ARG A 122 -6.76 -12.09 1.62
N GLU A 123 -7.28 -10.90 1.30
CA GLU A 123 -7.86 -10.64 -0.02
C GLU A 123 -6.80 -10.65 -1.12
N LEU A 124 -5.62 -10.10 -0.86
CA LEU A 124 -4.49 -10.12 -1.80
C LEU A 124 -4.06 -11.57 -2.11
N THR A 125 -3.83 -12.37 -1.08
CA THR A 125 -3.43 -13.78 -1.20
C THR A 125 -4.49 -14.62 -1.92
N LYS A 126 -5.77 -14.38 -1.64
CA LYS A 126 -6.87 -15.06 -2.31
C LYS A 126 -6.89 -14.81 -3.82
N LEU A 127 -6.56 -13.59 -4.26
CA LEU A 127 -6.57 -13.22 -5.66
C LEU A 127 -5.30 -13.63 -6.42
N TYR A 128 -4.12 -13.48 -5.81
CA TYR A 128 -2.84 -13.56 -6.51
C TYR A 128 -1.85 -14.58 -5.93
N GLY A 129 -2.21 -15.23 -4.83
CA GLY A 129 -1.31 -16.13 -4.10
C GLY A 129 -0.34 -15.37 -3.20
N LYS A 130 0.48 -16.10 -2.45
CA LYS A 130 1.56 -15.55 -1.64
C LYS A 130 2.74 -15.14 -2.52
N THR A 131 3.50 -14.17 -2.06
CA THR A 131 4.80 -13.77 -2.63
C THR A 131 5.82 -13.61 -1.50
N GLY A 132 7.11 -13.63 -1.86
CA GLY A 132 8.21 -13.28 -0.96
C GLY A 132 8.46 -11.77 -0.85
N PHE A 133 7.85 -10.93 -1.72
CA PHE A 133 8.18 -9.51 -1.81
C PHE A 133 6.92 -8.64 -1.86
N TYR A 134 6.89 -7.60 -1.00
CA TYR A 134 5.79 -6.64 -0.97
C TYR A 134 6.31 -5.21 -1.09
N ALA A 135 5.83 -4.47 -2.11
CA ALA A 135 6.12 -3.05 -2.27
C ALA A 135 5.31 -2.23 -1.26
N ILE A 136 5.99 -1.45 -0.46
CA ILE A 136 5.38 -0.63 0.60
C ILE A 136 6.11 0.71 0.67
N ASP A 137 5.41 1.79 0.35
CA ASP A 137 5.97 3.14 0.28
C ASP A 137 5.01 4.16 0.94
N PRO A 138 4.86 4.16 2.28
CA PRO A 138 4.05 5.14 2.97
C PRO A 138 4.71 6.53 2.90
N PHE A 139 3.90 7.57 2.84
CA PHE A 139 4.36 8.98 2.79
C PHE A 139 5.24 9.32 1.58
N HIS A 140 5.14 8.58 0.49
CA HIS A 140 5.89 8.82 -0.73
C HIS A 140 5.67 10.24 -1.27
N GLU A 141 6.68 10.80 -1.94
CA GLU A 141 6.63 12.14 -2.56
C GLU A 141 6.10 13.27 -1.65
N GLY A 142 6.67 13.38 -0.45
CA GLY A 142 6.40 14.50 0.45
C GLY A 142 5.12 14.38 1.27
N GLY A 143 4.58 13.18 1.44
CA GLY A 143 3.49 12.95 2.39
C GLY A 143 3.90 13.36 3.82
N SER A 144 3.03 14.11 4.51
CA SER A 144 3.27 14.56 5.88
C SER A 144 3.30 13.38 6.85
N THR A 145 4.31 13.37 7.71
CA THR A 145 4.44 12.41 8.81
C THR A 145 4.08 13.03 10.17
N GLN A 146 3.46 14.21 10.15
CA GLN A 146 3.08 14.91 11.37
C GLN A 146 2.12 14.07 12.22
N GLY A 147 2.44 13.90 13.50
CA GLY A 147 1.62 13.15 14.44
C GLY A 147 1.70 11.63 14.27
N VAL A 148 2.64 11.12 13.46
CA VAL A 148 2.86 9.67 13.29
C VAL A 148 4.13 9.25 14.01
N ASN A 149 4.03 8.22 14.84
CA ASN A 149 5.19 7.51 15.37
C ASN A 149 5.75 6.59 14.28
N LEU A 150 6.80 7.05 13.59
CA LEU A 150 7.36 6.35 12.44
C LEU A 150 7.99 4.99 12.80
N ASP A 151 8.64 4.87 13.94
CA ASP A 151 9.19 3.59 14.42
C ASP A 151 8.07 2.58 14.68
N ALA A 152 7.01 2.99 15.38
CA ALA A 152 5.84 2.15 15.61
C ALA A 152 5.15 1.77 14.29
N ALA A 153 5.06 2.69 13.34
CA ALA A 153 4.47 2.46 12.02
C ALA A 153 5.27 1.40 11.23
N GLY A 154 6.59 1.52 11.19
CA GLY A 154 7.46 0.52 10.55
C GLY A 154 7.31 -0.87 11.17
N LYS A 155 7.30 -0.95 12.51
CA LYS A 155 7.09 -2.21 13.25
C LYS A 155 5.72 -2.83 12.97
N ALA A 156 4.66 -2.02 12.94
CA ALA A 156 3.30 -2.51 12.66
C ALA A 156 3.17 -3.04 11.23
N ILE A 157 3.71 -2.32 10.25
CA ILE A 157 3.75 -2.73 8.84
C ILE A 157 4.52 -4.05 8.69
N MET A 158 5.73 -4.14 9.25
CA MET A 158 6.54 -5.35 9.19
C MET A 158 5.85 -6.53 9.86
N LYS A 159 5.29 -6.35 11.05
CA LYS A 159 4.53 -7.37 11.77
C LYS A 159 3.37 -7.90 10.93
N ALA A 160 2.60 -7.01 10.29
CA ALA A 160 1.47 -7.40 9.45
C ALA A 160 1.91 -8.22 8.23
N MET A 161 2.99 -7.81 7.57
CA MET A 161 3.57 -8.51 6.42
C MET A 161 4.11 -9.89 6.82
N LYS A 162 4.94 -9.97 7.86
CA LYS A 162 5.53 -11.22 8.36
C LYS A 162 4.48 -12.22 8.89
N LYS A 163 3.36 -11.74 9.40
CA LYS A 163 2.22 -12.60 9.79
C LYS A 163 1.61 -13.32 8.60
N THR A 164 1.68 -12.73 7.41
CA THR A 164 1.20 -13.33 6.16
C THR A 164 2.20 -14.30 5.55
N ASN A 165 3.46 -13.91 5.53
CA ASN A 165 4.60 -14.71 5.09
C ASN A 165 5.83 -14.35 5.94
N PRO A 166 6.29 -15.25 6.83
CA PRO A 166 7.43 -14.97 7.73
C PRO A 166 8.72 -14.61 7.01
N ASP A 167 8.90 -15.10 5.79
CA ASP A 167 10.10 -14.86 4.96
C ASP A 167 9.94 -13.67 4.01
N ALA A 168 8.83 -12.91 4.13
CA ALA A 168 8.58 -11.79 3.24
C ALA A 168 9.57 -10.64 3.46
N VAL A 169 9.94 -10.00 2.35
CA VAL A 169 10.83 -8.85 2.29
C VAL A 169 10.02 -7.61 1.92
N TRP A 170 10.22 -6.55 2.67
CA TRP A 170 9.71 -5.22 2.34
C TRP A 170 10.53 -4.62 1.19
N VAL A 171 9.89 -4.30 0.07
CA VAL A 171 10.52 -3.59 -1.05
C VAL A 171 10.12 -2.12 -0.97
N ALA A 172 11.09 -1.24 -0.77
CA ALA A 172 10.89 0.20 -0.68
C ALA A 172 11.57 0.92 -1.86
N GLN A 173 10.95 1.99 -2.36
CA GLN A 173 11.53 2.84 -3.38
C GLN A 173 12.29 4.00 -2.73
N ALA A 174 13.59 4.13 -3.00
CA ALA A 174 14.37 5.30 -2.58
C ALA A 174 14.08 6.45 -3.53
N TRP A 175 13.17 7.33 -3.10
CA TRP A 175 12.76 8.52 -3.83
C TRP A 175 12.52 9.68 -2.87
N GLN A 176 13.21 10.80 -3.02
CA GLN A 176 13.20 11.91 -2.06
C GLN A 176 13.60 11.42 -0.65
N ASP A 177 12.72 11.62 0.35
CA ASP A 177 12.93 11.19 1.74
C ASP A 177 12.42 9.78 2.03
N ASN A 178 11.94 9.03 1.02
CA ASN A 178 11.48 7.66 1.19
C ASN A 178 12.63 6.66 0.96
N PRO A 179 12.73 5.56 1.71
CA PRO A 179 11.99 5.27 2.93
C PRO A 179 12.44 6.15 4.11
N ARG A 180 11.50 6.52 4.99
CA ARG A 180 11.81 7.30 6.19
C ARG A 180 12.69 6.48 7.14
N THR A 181 13.90 6.95 7.46
CA THR A 181 14.86 6.23 8.29
C THR A 181 14.26 5.67 9.58
N PRO A 182 13.48 6.43 10.41
CA PRO A 182 12.92 5.89 11.63
C PRO A 182 11.93 4.72 11.43
N MET A 183 11.38 4.55 10.21
CA MET A 183 10.49 3.41 9.91
C MET A 183 11.24 2.12 9.65
N ILE A 184 12.52 2.20 9.27
CA ILE A 184 13.29 1.05 8.78
C ILE A 184 14.53 0.73 9.60
N GLU A 185 15.00 1.64 10.45
CA GLU A 185 16.25 1.48 11.22
C GLU A 185 16.25 0.30 12.20
N HIS A 186 15.08 -0.23 12.56
CA HIS A 186 14.93 -1.39 13.42
C HIS A 186 14.86 -2.73 12.64
N LEU A 187 14.89 -2.69 11.31
CA LEU A 187 14.78 -3.89 10.48
C LEU A 187 16.13 -4.64 10.44
N GLU A 188 16.04 -5.96 10.36
CA GLU A 188 17.19 -6.81 10.26
C GLU A 188 17.66 -6.98 8.80
N ALA A 189 18.89 -7.43 8.63
CA ALA A 189 19.43 -7.76 7.31
C ALA A 189 18.55 -8.83 6.63
N GLY A 190 18.09 -8.54 5.43
CA GLY A 190 17.20 -9.41 4.66
C GLY A 190 15.70 -9.07 4.80
N ASP A 191 15.33 -8.18 5.70
CA ASP A 191 13.94 -7.75 5.84
C ASP A 191 13.53 -6.67 4.84
N LEU A 192 14.50 -5.93 4.31
CA LEU A 192 14.29 -4.79 3.43
C LEU A 192 15.12 -4.90 2.15
N LEU A 193 14.51 -4.60 1.02
CA LEU A 193 15.17 -4.36 -0.26
C LEU A 193 14.84 -2.92 -0.70
N VAL A 194 15.85 -2.07 -0.79
CA VAL A 194 15.69 -0.69 -1.27
C VAL A 194 16.01 -0.63 -2.76
N LEU A 195 15.06 -0.13 -3.55
CA LEU A 195 15.25 0.17 -4.96
C LEU A 195 15.71 1.61 -5.09
N ASP A 196 16.97 1.83 -5.42
CA ASP A 196 17.52 3.18 -5.62
C ASP A 196 17.10 3.72 -6.99
N LEU A 197 16.06 4.56 -7.00
CA LEU A 197 15.53 5.19 -8.22
C LEU A 197 16.38 6.36 -8.71
N HIS A 198 17.38 6.80 -7.94
CA HIS A 198 18.34 7.86 -8.30
C HIS A 198 19.70 7.34 -8.76
N SER A 199 19.90 6.02 -8.76
CA SER A 199 21.22 5.39 -8.97
C SER A 199 21.95 5.82 -10.23
N GLU A 200 21.22 6.16 -11.29
CA GLU A 200 21.76 6.59 -12.58
C GLU A 200 22.33 8.02 -12.59
N CYS A 201 21.92 8.88 -11.66
CA CYS A 201 22.39 10.27 -11.59
C CYS A 201 22.84 10.70 -10.19
N ARG A 202 22.34 10.07 -9.13
CA ARG A 202 22.68 10.37 -7.74
C ARG A 202 22.51 9.13 -6.85
N PRO A 203 23.49 8.21 -6.84
CA PRO A 203 23.45 7.02 -5.99
C PRO A 203 23.20 7.37 -4.51
N GLN A 204 22.37 6.59 -3.84
CA GLN A 204 22.00 6.80 -2.44
C GLN A 204 22.63 5.73 -1.50
N TRP A 205 23.41 4.79 -2.06
CA TRP A 205 24.18 3.84 -1.26
C TRP A 205 25.59 4.37 -0.99
N GLY A 206 26.11 4.09 0.19
CA GLY A 206 27.47 4.43 0.58
C GLY A 206 27.87 3.70 1.83
#